data_6eb772d0236519c6ba72e1c7ed516ed1
#
_entry.id   6eb772d0236519c6ba72e1c7ed516ed1
#
_cell.length_a   1.000
_cell.length_b   1.000
_cell.length_c   1.000
_cell.angle_alpha   90.00
_cell.angle_beta   90.00
_cell.angle_gamma   90.00
#
_symmetry.space_group_name_H-M   'P 1'
#
loop_
_entity.id
_entity.type
_entity.pdbx_description
1 polymer ?
#
loop_
_entity_poly.entity_id
_entity_poly.type
_entity_poly.pdbx_seq_one_letter_code
_entity_poly.pdbx_strand_id
1 'polypeptide(L)'
;MAPNECEAGDGGCDTGGAAGSRRGRAVSGANAGAAPLLRATGLHAHYGESHILHGIDLSIGPGEAVGLLGRNGMGKSTLIRTLMGHVRAAAGTLAVRGADALALRPDQIARLGLAYVPEGRGIFPNLSVRENLLMAARAGSDGRRDWTLERVLAAFPRLAQRIGHGGQQLSGGEQQMLAIGRALLTNPDLLILDEATEGLAPFIVDEIWRIVAAVRASGIATLVVDRNYRSVLSHTDRAVVLEKGRVVWTGPSAVALADQALLVRYLGV
;
A
#
# COMPACT_ATOMS: atom_id res chain seq x y z
N MET A 1 -74.42 -38.38 8.73
CA MET A 1 -74.90 -37.10 9.27
C MET A 1 -73.95 -36.04 8.89
N ALA A 2 -74.20 -35.43 7.77
CA ALA A 2 -73.64 -34.12 7.39
C ALA A 2 -74.53 -33.06 8.06
N PRO A 3 -74.30 -31.76 7.97
CA PRO A 3 -73.42 -30.96 7.09
C PRO A 3 -72.78 -29.73 7.83
N ASN A 4 -72.00 -28.90 7.17
CA ASN A 4 -72.17 -27.54 6.62
C ASN A 4 -70.78 -26.89 6.50
N GLU A 5 -70.31 -26.52 5.36
CA GLU A 5 -70.60 -25.37 4.46
C GLU A 5 -70.37 -24.00 5.08
N CYS A 6 -69.68 -23.23 4.27
CA CYS A 6 -69.61 -21.78 4.04
C CYS A 6 -68.29 -21.14 4.47
N GLU A 7 -67.70 -20.24 3.79
CA GLU A 7 -67.79 -19.61 2.47
C GLU A 7 -66.54 -18.72 2.27
N ALA A 8 -66.27 -18.43 1.06
CA ALA A 8 -65.22 -17.57 0.47
C ALA A 8 -65.12 -16.17 1.07
N GLY A 9 -63.90 -15.62 0.96
CA GLY A 9 -63.62 -14.20 1.18
C GLY A 9 -62.31 -13.81 0.51
N ASP A 10 -62.45 -13.27 -0.62
CA ASP A 10 -61.58 -12.63 -1.59
C ASP A 10 -60.68 -11.53 -1.02
N GLY A 11 -59.54 -11.31 -1.65
CA GLY A 11 -59.01 -9.96 -1.79
C GLY A 11 -57.58 -9.68 -1.28
N GLY A 12 -56.72 -9.43 -2.21
CA GLY A 12 -55.62 -8.50 -1.96
C GLY A 12 -54.20 -8.96 -2.37
N CYS A 13 -53.90 -8.93 -3.66
CA CYS A 13 -52.54 -8.73 -4.15
C CYS A 13 -51.96 -7.45 -3.57
N ASP A 14 -50.77 -7.53 -2.97
CA ASP A 14 -49.90 -6.37 -2.93
C ASP A 14 -48.45 -6.79 -3.16
N THR A 15 -47.96 -6.40 -4.32
CA THR A 15 -46.58 -6.54 -4.81
C THR A 15 -45.75 -5.38 -4.27
N GLY A 16 -44.99 -5.63 -3.21
CA GLY A 16 -44.02 -4.68 -2.66
C GLY A 16 -42.63 -5.25 -2.69
N GLY A 17 -41.92 -5.09 -3.81
CA GLY A 17 -40.52 -5.42 -3.96
C GLY A 17 -39.65 -4.49 -3.11
N ALA A 18 -39.14 -4.98 -2.01
CA ALA A 18 -38.07 -4.32 -1.25
C ALA A 18 -36.71 -4.84 -1.76
N ALA A 19 -36.06 -4.03 -2.59
CA ALA A 19 -34.65 -4.22 -2.95
C ALA A 19 -33.78 -4.04 -1.70
N GLY A 20 -33.47 -5.14 -1.03
CA GLY A 20 -32.53 -5.18 0.06
C GLY A 20 -31.12 -4.88 -0.42
N SER A 21 -30.62 -3.68 -0.15
CA SER A 21 -29.22 -3.33 -0.32
C SER A 21 -28.39 -4.24 0.58
N ARG A 22 -27.74 -5.23 -0.04
CA ARG A 22 -26.71 -6.03 0.64
C ARG A 22 -25.51 -5.12 0.89
N ARG A 23 -25.47 -4.47 2.04
CA ARG A 23 -24.25 -3.88 2.59
C ARG A 23 -23.22 -5.00 2.73
N GLY A 24 -22.12 -4.87 1.99
CA GLY A 24 -21.01 -5.81 2.06
C GLY A 24 -20.53 -5.94 3.51
N ARG A 25 -20.63 -7.15 4.04
CA ARG A 25 -20.15 -7.50 5.36
C ARG A 25 -18.61 -7.42 5.32
N ALA A 26 -18.02 -6.45 6.03
CA ALA A 26 -16.60 -6.36 6.24
C ALA A 26 -16.10 -7.67 6.86
N VAL A 27 -15.32 -8.44 6.09
CA VAL A 27 -14.65 -9.64 6.60
C VAL A 27 -13.38 -9.17 7.29
N SER A 28 -13.46 -9.06 8.60
CA SER A 28 -12.34 -8.82 9.50
C SER A 28 -11.47 -10.09 9.54
N GLY A 29 -10.42 -10.09 8.75
CA GLY A 29 -9.37 -11.13 8.75
C GLY A 29 -8.01 -10.47 8.93
N ALA A 30 -7.80 -9.77 10.04
CA ALA A 30 -6.51 -9.28 10.47
C ALA A 30 -6.28 -9.71 11.92
N ASN A 31 -5.06 -10.01 12.26
CA ASN A 31 -4.56 -10.39 13.58
C ASN A 31 -5.26 -9.58 14.70
N ALA A 32 -6.28 -10.17 15.32
CA ALA A 32 -7.22 -9.48 16.21
C ALA A 32 -6.58 -9.28 17.62
N GLY A 33 -5.57 -8.39 17.71
CA GLY A 33 -4.93 -8.12 19.01
C GLY A 33 -3.93 -6.97 19.04
N ALA A 34 -3.23 -6.67 17.95
CA ALA A 34 -2.26 -5.57 17.91
C ALA A 34 -2.86 -4.29 17.32
N ALA A 35 -2.57 -3.14 17.93
CA ALA A 35 -2.95 -1.86 17.36
C ALA A 35 -2.31 -1.70 15.96
N PRO A 36 -3.03 -1.19 14.96
CA PRO A 36 -2.49 -1.04 13.62
C PRO A 36 -1.32 -0.04 13.62
N LEU A 37 -0.30 -0.35 12.81
CA LEU A 37 0.84 0.52 12.58
C LEU A 37 0.41 1.82 11.87
N LEU A 38 -0.47 1.68 10.88
CA LEU A 38 -1.10 2.79 10.16
C LEU A 38 -2.60 2.59 10.12
N ARG A 39 -3.36 3.64 10.42
CA ARG A 39 -4.81 3.67 10.27
C ARG A 39 -5.25 4.98 9.65
N ALA A 40 -5.91 4.88 8.52
CA ALA A 40 -6.63 5.97 7.85
C ALA A 40 -8.12 5.67 7.91
N THR A 41 -8.95 6.64 8.28
CA THR A 41 -10.40 6.47 8.35
C THR A 41 -11.07 7.68 7.70
N GLY A 42 -11.96 7.40 6.74
CA GLY A 42 -12.73 8.40 6.04
C GLY A 42 -11.85 9.46 5.35
N LEU A 43 -10.67 9.10 4.80
CA LEU A 43 -9.77 10.08 4.18
C LEU A 43 -10.35 10.65 2.89
N HIS A 44 -10.38 11.98 2.83
CA HIS A 44 -10.71 12.73 1.62
C HIS A 44 -9.52 13.57 1.19
N ALA A 45 -9.24 13.63 -0.11
CA ALA A 45 -8.18 14.47 -0.67
C ALA A 45 -8.59 15.07 -2.01
N HIS A 46 -8.10 16.29 -2.27
CA HIS A 46 -8.40 17.07 -3.46
C HIS A 46 -7.11 17.59 -4.11
N TYR A 47 -7.18 17.80 -5.44
CA TYR A 47 -6.26 18.66 -6.17
C TYR A 47 -7.07 19.83 -6.75
N GLY A 48 -6.95 21.01 -6.16
CA GLY A 48 -7.86 22.13 -6.46
C GLY A 48 -9.31 21.70 -6.23
N GLU A 49 -10.15 21.88 -7.24
CA GLU A 49 -11.56 21.51 -7.19
C GLU A 49 -11.80 19.97 -7.42
N SER A 50 -10.78 19.25 -7.85
CA SER A 50 -10.93 17.82 -8.17
C SER A 50 -10.86 16.98 -6.90
N HIS A 51 -11.97 16.38 -6.50
CA HIS A 51 -12.06 15.43 -5.40
C HIS A 51 -11.56 14.05 -5.86
N ILE A 52 -10.47 13.58 -5.31
CA ILE A 52 -9.79 12.34 -5.75
C ILE A 52 -10.04 11.18 -4.79
N LEU A 53 -9.94 11.42 -3.47
CA LEU A 53 -10.19 10.37 -2.47
C LEU A 53 -11.51 10.64 -1.77
N HIS A 54 -12.37 9.64 -1.76
CA HIS A 54 -13.78 9.73 -1.35
C HIS A 54 -14.05 8.88 -0.10
N GLY A 55 -13.44 9.21 1.03
CA GLY A 55 -13.65 8.50 2.29
C GLY A 55 -12.93 7.15 2.32
N ILE A 56 -11.60 7.18 2.20
CA ILE A 56 -10.77 5.96 2.23
C ILE A 56 -10.60 5.46 3.66
N ASP A 57 -10.91 4.18 3.86
CA ASP A 57 -10.55 3.42 5.04
C ASP A 57 -9.42 2.45 4.70
N LEU A 58 -8.29 2.57 5.40
CA LEU A 58 -7.13 1.70 5.24
C LEU A 58 -6.46 1.49 6.60
N SER A 59 -6.16 0.25 6.93
CA SER A 59 -5.32 -0.08 8.07
C SER A 59 -4.19 -1.01 7.65
N ILE A 60 -3.03 -0.87 8.27
CA ILE A 60 -1.87 -1.77 8.06
C ILE A 60 -1.36 -2.16 9.43
N GLY A 61 -1.29 -3.46 9.69
CA GLY A 61 -0.75 -4.03 10.92
C GLY A 61 0.79 -4.07 10.93
N PRO A 62 1.41 -4.27 12.10
CA PRO A 62 2.85 -4.52 12.18
C PRO A 62 3.23 -5.77 11.38
N GLY A 63 4.28 -5.67 10.54
CA GLY A 63 4.76 -6.76 9.70
C GLY A 63 3.82 -7.21 8.58
N GLU A 64 2.64 -6.58 8.43
CA GLU A 64 1.67 -6.92 7.39
C GLU A 64 2.14 -6.41 6.02
N ALA A 65 2.01 -7.25 4.99
CA ALA A 65 2.21 -6.83 3.62
C ALA A 65 0.87 -6.61 2.91
N VAL A 66 0.63 -5.38 2.46
CA VAL A 66 -0.61 -4.98 1.79
C VAL A 66 -0.34 -4.58 0.36
N GLY A 67 -1.06 -5.19 -0.59
CA GLY A 67 -1.09 -4.80 -1.98
C GLY A 67 -2.19 -3.76 -2.25
N LEU A 68 -1.84 -2.62 -2.83
CA LEU A 68 -2.82 -1.62 -3.25
C LEU A 68 -3.00 -1.71 -4.77
N LEU A 69 -4.16 -2.19 -5.18
CA LEU A 69 -4.50 -2.47 -6.57
C LEU A 69 -5.53 -1.48 -7.11
N GLY A 70 -5.67 -1.43 -8.42
CA GLY A 70 -6.62 -0.60 -9.14
C GLY A 70 -6.03 -0.08 -10.43
N ARG A 71 -6.88 0.26 -11.39
CA ARG A 71 -6.45 0.81 -12.69
C ARG A 71 -5.74 2.15 -12.52
N ASN A 72 -5.05 2.61 -13.59
CA ASN A 72 -4.42 3.94 -13.57
C ASN A 72 -5.48 5.04 -13.40
N GLY A 73 -5.14 6.10 -12.65
CA GLY A 73 -6.06 7.19 -12.35
C GLY A 73 -7.07 6.91 -11.23
N MET A 74 -7.04 5.73 -10.59
CA MET A 74 -8.01 5.38 -9.53
C MET A 74 -7.68 6.00 -8.15
N GLY A 75 -6.58 6.76 -8.03
CA GLY A 75 -6.23 7.47 -6.79
C GLY A 75 -5.14 6.81 -5.94
N LYS A 76 -4.47 5.74 -6.41
CA LYS A 76 -3.43 5.01 -5.66
C LYS A 76 -2.28 5.92 -5.19
N SER A 77 -1.61 6.61 -6.12
CA SER A 77 -0.50 7.52 -5.78
C SER A 77 -0.98 8.74 -4.97
N THR A 78 -2.24 9.20 -5.17
CA THR A 78 -2.83 10.24 -4.34
C THR A 78 -2.99 9.75 -2.90
N LEU A 79 -3.48 8.52 -2.71
CA LEU A 79 -3.58 7.91 -1.38
C LEU A 79 -2.20 7.85 -0.70
N ILE A 80 -1.20 7.30 -1.38
CA ILE A 80 0.17 7.23 -0.84
C ILE A 80 0.69 8.62 -0.47
N ARG A 81 0.55 9.60 -1.36
CA ARG A 81 0.98 10.98 -1.10
C ARG A 81 0.24 11.61 0.07
N THR A 82 -1.04 11.27 0.26
CA THR A 82 -1.82 11.74 1.41
C THR A 82 -1.33 11.07 2.70
N LEU A 83 -1.07 9.76 2.69
CA LEU A 83 -0.50 9.04 3.84
C LEU A 83 0.88 9.59 4.24
N MET A 84 1.67 10.05 3.27
CA MET A 84 3.00 10.64 3.48
C MET A 84 2.98 12.16 3.75
N GLY A 85 1.81 12.81 3.79
CA GLY A 85 1.67 14.24 4.04
C GLY A 85 2.09 15.15 2.88
N HIS A 86 2.34 14.60 1.68
CA HIS A 86 2.62 15.37 0.46
C HIS A 86 1.35 15.99 -0.13
N VAL A 87 0.20 15.39 0.11
CA VAL A 87 -1.13 15.92 -0.23
C VAL A 87 -1.90 16.07 1.08
N ARG A 88 -2.42 17.25 1.32
CA ARG A 88 -3.21 17.51 2.54
C ARG A 88 -4.55 16.80 2.44
N ALA A 89 -4.90 16.04 3.48
CA ALA A 89 -6.25 15.49 3.61
C ALA A 89 -7.24 16.62 3.90
N ALA A 90 -8.39 16.61 3.23
CA ALA A 90 -9.47 17.57 3.43
C ALA A 90 -10.38 17.17 4.60
N ALA A 91 -10.49 15.87 4.85
CA ALA A 91 -11.27 15.30 5.96
C ALA A 91 -10.81 13.88 6.27
N GLY A 92 -11.27 13.34 7.38
CA GLY A 92 -10.92 12.01 7.88
C GLY A 92 -9.90 12.06 9.01
N THR A 93 -9.31 10.91 9.31
CA THR A 93 -8.24 10.77 10.31
C THR A 93 -7.11 9.93 9.75
N LEU A 94 -5.89 10.23 10.19
CA LEU A 94 -4.70 9.44 9.89
C LEU A 94 -3.92 9.25 11.19
N ALA A 95 -3.71 8.02 11.61
CA ALA A 95 -2.89 7.69 12.75
C ALA A 95 -1.73 6.79 12.34
N VAL A 96 -0.53 7.07 12.83
CA VAL A 96 0.67 6.24 12.68
C VAL A 96 1.18 5.90 14.05
N ARG A 97 1.25 4.59 14.38
CA ARG A 97 1.62 4.11 15.73
C ARG A 97 0.77 4.76 16.85
N GLY A 98 -0.49 5.06 16.55
CA GLY A 98 -1.41 5.72 17.48
C GLY A 98 -1.27 7.23 17.57
N ALA A 99 -0.23 7.83 16.99
CA ALA A 99 -0.08 9.30 16.92
C ALA A 99 -0.91 9.87 15.77
N ASP A 100 -1.61 10.98 16.00
CA ASP A 100 -2.30 11.71 14.92
C ASP A 100 -1.27 12.27 13.93
N ALA A 101 -1.41 11.89 12.68
CA ALA A 101 -0.50 12.23 11.60
C ALA A 101 -1.17 13.08 10.49
N LEU A 102 -2.47 13.41 10.62
CA LEU A 102 -3.24 14.06 9.55
C LEU A 102 -2.67 15.41 9.12
N ALA A 103 -2.16 16.19 10.06
CA ALA A 103 -1.63 17.53 9.81
C ALA A 103 -0.10 17.59 9.80
N LEU A 104 0.58 16.45 9.95
CA LEU A 104 2.04 16.40 9.99
C LEU A 104 2.65 16.62 8.59
N ARG A 105 3.84 17.25 8.59
CA ARG A 105 4.66 17.38 7.37
C ARG A 105 5.30 16.04 7.00
N PRO A 106 5.70 15.83 5.73
CA PRO A 106 6.32 14.59 5.27
C PRO A 106 7.53 14.14 6.11
N ASP A 107 8.39 15.08 6.53
CA ASP A 107 9.55 14.77 7.37
C ASP A 107 9.16 14.26 8.76
N GLN A 108 8.07 14.76 9.33
CA GLN A 108 7.54 14.34 10.61
C GLN A 108 6.90 12.94 10.50
N ILE A 109 6.11 12.69 9.45
CA ILE A 109 5.54 11.37 9.17
C ILE A 109 6.65 10.33 8.95
N ALA A 110 7.68 10.69 8.19
CA ALA A 110 8.82 9.80 7.99
C ALA A 110 9.52 9.44 9.33
N ARG A 111 9.59 10.37 10.30
CA ARG A 111 10.15 10.11 11.63
C ARG A 111 9.28 9.21 12.50
N LEU A 112 7.99 9.09 12.20
CA LEU A 112 7.10 8.11 12.85
C LEU A 112 7.34 6.67 12.37
N GLY A 113 8.33 6.44 11.47
CA GLY A 113 8.72 5.13 10.99
C GLY A 113 8.19 4.77 9.61
N LEU A 114 7.70 5.73 8.82
CA LEU A 114 7.30 5.50 7.44
C LEU A 114 8.45 5.81 6.47
N ALA A 115 8.68 4.92 5.50
CA ALA A 115 9.58 5.18 4.38
C ALA A 115 8.82 5.03 3.06
N TYR A 116 9.15 5.88 2.09
CA TYR A 116 8.48 5.93 0.80
C TYR A 116 9.50 5.88 -0.34
N VAL A 117 9.29 4.96 -1.25
CA VAL A 117 10.01 4.84 -2.52
C VAL A 117 9.02 5.24 -3.63
N PRO A 118 9.16 6.44 -4.20
CA PRO A 118 8.23 6.94 -5.22
C PRO A 118 8.52 6.30 -6.59
N GLU A 119 7.53 6.36 -7.47
CA GLU A 119 7.74 6.27 -8.91
C GLU A 119 8.80 7.30 -9.32
N GLY A 120 9.76 6.93 -10.17
CA GLY A 120 10.82 7.85 -10.58
C GLY A 120 12.06 7.89 -9.68
N ARG A 121 12.18 6.95 -8.72
CA ARG A 121 13.39 6.62 -7.95
C ARG A 121 13.85 7.68 -6.95
N GLY A 122 13.83 8.98 -7.30
CA GLY A 122 14.17 10.11 -6.40
C GLY A 122 15.60 10.07 -5.86
N ILE A 123 16.58 9.56 -6.61
CA ILE A 123 17.98 9.57 -6.22
C ILE A 123 18.63 10.96 -6.45
N PHE A 124 19.76 11.21 -5.81
CA PHE A 124 20.58 12.40 -6.05
C PHE A 124 21.66 12.07 -7.07
N PRO A 125 21.54 12.54 -8.34
CA PRO A 125 22.42 12.12 -9.43
C PRO A 125 23.88 12.55 -9.25
N ASN A 126 24.09 13.68 -8.57
CA ASN A 126 25.43 14.26 -8.34
C ASN A 126 26.15 13.68 -7.11
N LEU A 127 25.46 12.89 -6.30
CA LEU A 127 26.04 12.20 -5.16
C LEU A 127 26.45 10.77 -5.55
N SER A 128 27.52 10.27 -4.95
CA SER A 128 27.90 8.86 -5.06
C SER A 128 26.82 7.94 -4.46
N VAL A 129 26.87 6.65 -4.78
CA VAL A 129 26.03 5.63 -4.14
C VAL A 129 26.16 5.70 -2.62
N ARG A 130 27.40 5.78 -2.11
CA ARG A 130 27.68 5.88 -0.68
C ARG A 130 27.01 7.10 -0.04
N GLU A 131 27.19 8.28 -0.64
CA GLU A 131 26.60 9.52 -0.13
C GLU A 131 25.07 9.49 -0.17
N ASN A 132 24.48 9.00 -1.27
CA ASN A 132 23.04 8.79 -1.38
C ASN A 132 22.50 7.91 -0.26
N LEU A 133 23.22 6.84 0.10
CA LEU A 133 22.82 5.93 1.18
C LEU A 133 22.98 6.61 2.55
N LEU A 134 24.15 7.17 2.84
CA LEU A 134 24.47 7.70 4.16
C LEU A 134 23.63 8.92 4.56
N MET A 135 23.24 9.77 3.60
CA MET A 135 22.40 10.94 3.91
C MET A 135 21.03 10.57 4.46
N ALA A 136 20.54 9.37 4.18
CA ALA A 136 19.26 8.88 4.69
C ALA A 136 19.39 8.07 6.00
N ALA A 137 20.63 7.67 6.35
CA ALA A 137 20.89 6.76 7.46
C ALA A 137 20.49 7.39 8.80
N ARG A 138 19.56 6.72 9.51
CA ARG A 138 19.13 7.14 10.86
C ARG A 138 18.63 5.92 11.65
N ALA A 139 18.47 6.09 12.96
CA ALA A 139 17.75 5.13 13.78
C ALA A 139 16.26 5.14 13.43
N GLY A 140 15.61 4.00 13.57
CA GLY A 140 14.17 3.86 13.49
C GLY A 140 13.45 4.60 14.62
N SER A 141 12.11 4.58 14.56
CA SER A 141 11.25 5.27 15.53
C SER A 141 11.38 4.75 16.97
N ASP A 142 11.89 3.53 17.14
CA ASP A 142 12.19 2.87 18.42
C ASP A 142 13.69 2.85 18.77
N GLY A 143 14.52 3.55 17.97
CA GLY A 143 15.97 3.64 18.17
C GLY A 143 16.78 2.51 17.54
N ARG A 144 16.15 1.45 16.98
CA ARG A 144 16.87 0.33 16.35
C ARG A 144 17.62 0.78 15.08
N ARG A 145 18.68 0.03 14.74
CA ARG A 145 19.53 0.24 13.55
C ARG A 145 19.80 -1.09 12.86
N ASP A 146 18.74 -1.83 12.55
CA ASP A 146 18.83 -3.15 11.95
C ASP A 146 19.30 -3.10 10.49
N TRP A 147 18.92 -2.04 9.77
CA TRP A 147 19.37 -1.77 8.43
C TRP A 147 20.55 -0.78 8.48
N THR A 148 21.76 -1.35 8.46
CA THR A 148 23.03 -0.60 8.36
C THR A 148 23.48 -0.49 6.89
N LEU A 149 24.49 0.34 6.62
CA LEU A 149 25.08 0.43 5.28
C LEU A 149 25.58 -0.93 4.80
N GLU A 150 26.26 -1.68 5.67
CA GLU A 150 26.80 -3.00 5.38
C GLU A 150 25.69 -3.98 5.00
N ARG A 151 24.57 -3.98 5.76
CA ARG A 151 23.42 -4.83 5.48
C ARG A 151 22.75 -4.47 4.15
N VAL A 152 22.61 -3.18 3.84
CA VAL A 152 22.09 -2.72 2.55
C VAL A 152 23.00 -3.16 1.40
N LEU A 153 24.32 -2.99 1.53
CA LEU A 153 25.26 -3.41 0.51
C LEU A 153 25.34 -4.93 0.33
N ALA A 154 25.15 -5.69 1.40
CA ALA A 154 25.01 -7.15 1.33
C ALA A 154 23.71 -7.58 0.62
N ALA A 155 22.61 -6.85 0.84
CA ALA A 155 21.33 -7.09 0.18
C ALA A 155 21.35 -6.67 -1.31
N PHE A 156 22.17 -5.66 -1.67
CA PHE A 156 22.32 -5.13 -3.03
C PHE A 156 23.77 -5.19 -3.50
N PRO A 157 24.33 -6.37 -3.87
CA PRO A 157 25.74 -6.51 -4.26
C PRO A 157 26.16 -5.61 -5.42
N ARG A 158 25.24 -5.29 -6.34
CA ARG A 158 25.49 -4.36 -7.46
C ARG A 158 25.79 -2.96 -6.96
N LEU A 159 25.12 -2.49 -5.91
CA LEU A 159 25.41 -1.20 -5.29
C LEU A 159 26.79 -1.21 -4.60
N ALA A 160 27.14 -2.33 -3.96
CA ALA A 160 28.46 -2.49 -3.34
C ALA A 160 29.59 -2.35 -4.38
N GLN A 161 29.45 -2.95 -5.56
CA GLN A 161 30.40 -2.83 -6.68
C GLN A 161 30.50 -1.41 -7.23
N ARG A 162 29.46 -0.61 -7.06
CA ARG A 162 29.32 0.75 -7.58
C ARG A 162 29.38 1.83 -6.50
N ILE A 163 29.86 1.50 -5.30
CA ILE A 163 29.75 2.35 -4.09
C ILE A 163 30.29 3.77 -4.26
N GLY A 164 31.33 3.95 -5.08
CA GLY A 164 31.94 5.24 -5.40
C GLY A 164 31.39 5.92 -6.67
N HIS A 165 30.49 5.26 -7.44
CA HIS A 165 29.96 5.85 -8.66
C HIS A 165 28.87 6.88 -8.34
N GLY A 166 28.77 7.94 -9.15
CA GLY A 166 27.68 8.92 -9.06
C GLY A 166 26.34 8.29 -9.45
N GLY A 167 25.24 8.77 -8.84
CA GLY A 167 23.90 8.27 -9.10
C GLY A 167 23.50 8.31 -10.57
N GLN A 168 23.98 9.30 -11.32
CA GLN A 168 23.74 9.43 -12.77
C GLN A 168 24.44 8.36 -13.61
N GLN A 169 25.45 7.67 -13.08
CA GLN A 169 26.20 6.61 -13.75
C GLN A 169 25.56 5.23 -13.56
N LEU A 170 24.51 5.15 -12.76
CA LEU A 170 23.79 3.92 -12.48
C LEU A 170 22.75 3.63 -13.57
N SER A 171 22.57 2.35 -13.88
CA SER A 171 21.43 1.88 -14.67
C SER A 171 20.10 2.15 -13.93
N GLY A 172 18.99 2.12 -14.66
CA GLY A 172 17.67 2.32 -14.07
C GLY A 172 17.35 1.37 -12.90
N GLY A 173 17.76 0.11 -13.01
CA GLY A 173 17.59 -0.88 -11.95
C GLY A 173 18.48 -0.61 -10.73
N GLU A 174 19.73 -0.22 -10.94
CA GLU A 174 20.65 0.16 -9.85
C GLU A 174 20.16 1.42 -9.13
N GLN A 175 19.58 2.39 -9.86
CA GLN A 175 18.98 3.57 -9.26
C GLN A 175 17.77 3.20 -8.39
N GLN A 176 16.95 2.23 -8.83
CA GLN A 176 15.82 1.73 -8.05
C GLN A 176 16.29 1.01 -6.79
N MET A 177 17.31 0.16 -6.89
CA MET A 177 17.94 -0.48 -5.74
C MET A 177 18.49 0.54 -4.75
N LEU A 178 19.10 1.62 -5.26
CA LEU A 178 19.61 2.72 -4.44
C LEU A 178 18.48 3.44 -3.70
N ALA A 179 17.36 3.70 -4.37
CA ALA A 179 16.17 4.31 -3.75
C ALA A 179 15.60 3.44 -2.62
N ILE A 180 15.49 2.12 -2.85
CA ILE A 180 15.04 1.16 -1.83
C ILE A 180 16.07 1.09 -0.68
N GLY A 181 17.35 1.01 -0.98
CA GLY A 181 18.44 0.99 0.02
C GLY A 181 18.42 2.24 0.91
N ARG A 182 18.18 3.42 0.34
CA ARG A 182 17.98 4.68 1.10
C ARG A 182 16.79 4.60 2.04
N ALA A 183 15.67 4.09 1.55
CA ALA A 183 14.47 3.91 2.37
C ALA A 183 14.73 2.96 3.55
N LEU A 184 15.42 1.84 3.32
CA LEU A 184 15.77 0.88 4.37
C LEU A 184 16.72 1.46 5.42
N LEU A 185 17.68 2.30 5.04
CA LEU A 185 18.59 2.97 5.98
C LEU A 185 17.90 3.95 6.93
N THR A 186 16.64 4.29 6.70
CA THR A 186 15.84 5.02 7.68
C THR A 186 15.32 4.12 8.82
N ASN A 187 15.55 2.80 8.75
CA ASN A 187 15.04 1.79 9.66
C ASN A 187 13.52 1.91 9.87
N PRO A 188 12.72 1.77 8.81
CA PRO A 188 11.29 2.03 8.88
C PRO A 188 10.51 0.90 9.56
N ASP A 189 9.33 1.23 10.07
CA ASP A 189 8.31 0.25 10.48
C ASP A 189 7.39 -0.12 9.31
N LEU A 190 7.18 0.83 8.37
CA LEU A 190 6.40 0.64 7.15
C LEU A 190 7.19 1.14 5.94
N LEU A 191 7.41 0.27 4.97
CA LEU A 191 7.98 0.60 3.65
C LEU A 191 6.86 0.67 2.61
N ILE A 192 6.73 1.83 1.96
CA ILE A 192 5.77 2.07 0.88
C ILE A 192 6.53 2.07 -0.45
N LEU A 193 6.12 1.21 -1.38
CA LEU A 193 6.70 1.05 -2.71
C LEU A 193 5.64 1.43 -3.77
N ASP A 194 5.91 2.49 -4.53
CA ASP A 194 5.00 3.00 -5.58
C ASP A 194 5.62 2.75 -6.95
N GLU A 195 5.10 1.76 -7.68
CA GLU A 195 5.54 1.30 -9.01
C GLU A 195 7.06 1.03 -9.09
N ALA A 196 7.57 0.33 -8.07
CA ALA A 196 9.01 0.12 -7.87
C ALA A 196 9.67 -0.78 -8.93
N THR A 197 8.90 -1.51 -9.74
CA THR A 197 9.45 -2.43 -10.76
C THR A 197 9.19 -1.97 -12.20
N GLU A 198 8.53 -0.82 -12.38
CA GLU A 198 8.16 -0.34 -13.70
C GLU A 198 9.36 -0.02 -14.59
N GLY A 199 9.32 -0.50 -15.83
CA GLY A 199 10.35 -0.24 -16.85
C GLY A 199 11.70 -0.91 -16.57
N LEU A 200 11.75 -1.88 -15.65
CA LEU A 200 12.97 -2.60 -15.32
C LEU A 200 13.06 -3.96 -16.03
N ALA A 201 14.30 -4.40 -16.26
CA ALA A 201 14.54 -5.72 -16.83
C ALA A 201 14.06 -6.84 -15.87
N PRO A 202 13.55 -7.98 -16.37
CA PRO A 202 12.95 -9.03 -15.54
C PRO A 202 13.84 -9.50 -14.38
N PHE A 203 15.15 -9.68 -14.62
CA PHE A 203 16.06 -10.12 -13.56
C PHE A 203 16.22 -9.10 -12.42
N ILE A 204 16.06 -7.78 -12.71
CA ILE A 204 16.05 -6.73 -11.68
C ILE A 204 14.74 -6.77 -10.89
N VAL A 205 13.64 -7.00 -11.59
CA VAL A 205 12.32 -7.16 -10.95
C VAL A 205 12.37 -8.31 -9.94
N ASP A 206 12.91 -9.47 -10.32
CA ASP A 206 13.07 -10.62 -9.43
C ASP A 206 13.97 -10.30 -8.22
N GLU A 207 15.02 -9.52 -8.43
CA GLU A 207 15.92 -9.08 -7.36
C GLU A 207 15.20 -8.15 -6.37
N ILE A 208 14.39 -7.19 -6.86
CA ILE A 208 13.57 -6.31 -6.03
C ILE A 208 12.56 -7.11 -5.21
N TRP A 209 11.86 -8.06 -5.80
CA TRP A 209 10.89 -8.90 -5.07
C TRP A 209 11.56 -9.78 -4.00
N ARG A 210 12.78 -10.28 -4.26
CA ARG A 210 13.58 -10.96 -3.23
C ARG A 210 13.87 -10.04 -2.03
N ILE A 211 14.22 -8.78 -2.30
CA ILE A 211 14.48 -7.80 -1.24
C ILE A 211 13.19 -7.48 -0.47
N VAL A 212 12.06 -7.31 -1.16
CA VAL A 212 10.76 -7.12 -0.50
C VAL A 212 10.45 -8.29 0.43
N ALA A 213 10.69 -9.53 0.00
CA ALA A 213 10.52 -10.71 0.85
C ALA A 213 11.46 -10.69 2.07
N ALA A 214 12.73 -10.30 1.90
CA ALA A 214 13.68 -10.17 3.02
C ALA A 214 13.29 -9.05 4.00
N VAL A 215 12.75 -7.94 3.51
CA VAL A 215 12.22 -6.83 4.31
C VAL A 215 11.05 -7.30 5.16
N ARG A 216 10.10 -8.03 4.56
CA ARG A 216 8.98 -8.65 5.28
C ARG A 216 9.47 -9.62 6.36
N ALA A 217 10.41 -10.50 6.02
CA ALA A 217 11.00 -11.44 6.98
C ALA A 217 11.69 -10.75 8.17
N SER A 218 12.11 -9.48 8.02
CA SER A 218 12.65 -8.67 9.13
C SER A 218 11.57 -7.99 9.97
N GLY A 219 10.27 -8.23 9.70
CA GLY A 219 9.15 -7.68 10.47
C GLY A 219 8.70 -6.27 10.05
N ILE A 220 9.26 -5.71 8.98
CA ILE A 220 8.83 -4.42 8.42
C ILE A 220 7.54 -4.63 7.64
N ALA A 221 6.50 -3.84 7.95
CA ALA A 221 5.28 -3.82 7.16
C ALA A 221 5.53 -3.22 5.77
N THR A 222 4.77 -3.65 4.77
CA THR A 222 4.91 -3.12 3.41
C THR A 222 3.57 -2.73 2.82
N LEU A 223 3.53 -1.60 2.11
CA LEU A 223 2.43 -1.23 1.20
C LEU A 223 3.00 -1.17 -0.21
N VAL A 224 2.51 -2.03 -1.10
CA VAL A 224 3.07 -2.21 -2.44
C VAL A 224 2.03 -1.85 -3.49
N VAL A 225 2.41 -0.95 -4.40
CA VAL A 225 1.70 -0.65 -5.64
C VAL A 225 2.60 -1.02 -6.80
N ASP A 226 2.11 -1.85 -7.72
CA ASP A 226 2.81 -2.18 -8.95
C ASP A 226 1.80 -2.51 -10.05
N ARG A 227 2.20 -2.38 -11.31
CA ARG A 227 1.38 -2.73 -12.47
C ARG A 227 1.22 -4.23 -12.62
N ASN A 228 2.21 -5.00 -12.21
CA ASN A 228 2.13 -6.45 -12.19
C ASN A 228 1.36 -6.92 -10.96
N TYR A 229 0.03 -6.90 -11.05
CA TYR A 229 -0.87 -7.33 -9.98
C TYR A 229 -0.57 -8.76 -9.48
N ARG A 230 -0.14 -9.68 -10.36
CA ARG A 230 0.20 -11.06 -9.97
C ARG A 230 1.38 -11.08 -9.02
N SER A 231 2.43 -10.32 -9.33
CA SER A 231 3.58 -10.17 -8.43
C SER A 231 3.18 -9.52 -7.11
N VAL A 232 2.35 -8.46 -7.13
CA VAL A 232 1.83 -7.84 -5.90
C VAL A 232 1.09 -8.87 -5.06
N LEU A 233 0.11 -9.58 -5.64
CA LEU A 233 -0.72 -10.54 -4.91
C LEU A 233 0.06 -11.76 -4.40
N SER A 234 1.13 -12.16 -5.11
CA SER A 234 2.00 -13.28 -4.68
C SER A 234 2.93 -12.89 -3.52
N HIS A 235 3.19 -11.60 -3.31
CA HIS A 235 4.13 -11.11 -2.29
C HIS A 235 3.46 -10.35 -1.15
N THR A 236 2.12 -10.29 -1.10
CA THR A 236 1.37 -9.59 -0.06
C THR A 236 0.38 -10.52 0.63
N ASP A 237 0.07 -10.22 1.89
CA ASP A 237 -0.88 -11.02 2.70
C ASP A 237 -2.32 -10.66 2.36
N ARG A 238 -2.56 -9.36 2.15
CA ARG A 238 -3.87 -8.79 1.87
C ARG A 238 -3.77 -7.79 0.72
N ALA A 239 -4.84 -7.70 -0.04
CA ALA A 239 -4.98 -6.69 -1.07
C ALA A 239 -6.15 -5.76 -0.80
N VAL A 240 -5.99 -4.51 -1.22
CA VAL A 240 -6.99 -3.45 -1.22
C VAL A 240 -7.14 -2.96 -2.65
N VAL A 241 -8.37 -2.96 -3.16
CA VAL A 241 -8.66 -2.49 -4.53
C VAL A 241 -9.31 -1.13 -4.47
N LEU A 242 -8.69 -0.18 -5.16
CA LEU A 242 -9.18 1.18 -5.35
C LEU A 242 -9.88 1.32 -6.70
N GLU A 243 -11.07 1.92 -6.70
CA GLU A 243 -11.78 2.37 -7.89
C GLU A 243 -12.35 3.77 -7.64
N LYS A 244 -12.03 4.71 -8.54
CA LYS A 244 -12.53 6.10 -8.47
C LYS A 244 -12.41 6.72 -7.07
N GLY A 245 -11.25 6.55 -6.44
CA GLY A 245 -10.98 7.12 -5.12
C GLY A 245 -11.73 6.48 -3.96
N ARG A 246 -12.26 5.26 -4.12
CA ARG A 246 -12.94 4.50 -3.07
C ARG A 246 -12.33 3.11 -2.95
N VAL A 247 -12.30 2.57 -1.75
CA VAL A 247 -12.01 1.15 -1.54
C VAL A 247 -13.25 0.36 -1.90
N VAL A 248 -13.13 -0.50 -2.94
CA VAL A 248 -14.24 -1.31 -3.45
C VAL A 248 -14.13 -2.77 -3.06
N TRP A 249 -12.93 -3.20 -2.67
CA TRP A 249 -12.69 -4.54 -2.16
C TRP A 249 -11.47 -4.58 -1.25
N THR A 250 -11.52 -5.44 -0.25
CA THR A 250 -10.37 -5.79 0.60
C THR A 250 -10.49 -7.24 1.04
N GLY A 251 -9.39 -7.96 1.04
CA GLY A 251 -9.36 -9.36 1.43
C GLY A 251 -7.97 -10.01 1.26
N PRO A 252 -7.79 -11.28 1.59
CA PRO A 252 -6.54 -12.01 1.41
C PRO A 252 -6.07 -11.97 -0.04
N SER A 253 -4.77 -11.74 -0.26
CA SER A 253 -4.19 -11.67 -1.61
C SER A 253 -4.39 -12.96 -2.40
N ALA A 254 -4.31 -14.13 -1.74
CA ALA A 254 -4.57 -15.43 -2.36
C ALA A 254 -6.01 -15.55 -2.90
N VAL A 255 -6.99 -14.98 -2.20
CA VAL A 255 -8.40 -14.95 -2.65
C VAL A 255 -8.53 -14.06 -3.88
N ALA A 256 -7.93 -12.87 -3.87
CA ALA A 256 -7.94 -11.96 -5.01
C ALA A 256 -7.27 -12.60 -6.24
N LEU A 257 -6.16 -13.31 -6.05
CA LEU A 257 -5.42 -13.97 -7.14
C LEU A 257 -6.23 -15.10 -7.79
N ALA A 258 -7.06 -15.79 -7.01
CA ALA A 258 -7.93 -16.88 -7.49
C ALA A 258 -9.24 -16.38 -8.11
N ASP A 259 -9.66 -15.14 -7.85
CA ASP A 259 -10.93 -14.59 -8.32
C ASP A 259 -10.75 -13.84 -9.65
N GLN A 260 -10.87 -14.59 -10.76
CA GLN A 260 -10.76 -14.02 -12.11
C GLN A 260 -11.83 -12.93 -12.38
N ALA A 261 -13.03 -13.06 -11.81
CA ALA A 261 -14.10 -12.08 -12.02
C ALA A 261 -13.77 -10.73 -11.35
N LEU A 262 -13.16 -10.77 -10.17
CA LEU A 262 -12.63 -9.59 -9.48
C LEU A 262 -11.53 -8.92 -10.31
N LEU A 263 -10.56 -9.71 -10.81
CA LEU A 263 -9.44 -9.22 -11.60
C LEU A 263 -9.91 -8.52 -12.88
N VAL A 264 -10.79 -9.17 -13.65
CA VAL A 264 -11.40 -8.60 -14.87
C VAL A 264 -12.15 -7.31 -14.53
N ARG A 265 -13.01 -7.34 -13.51
CA ARG A 265 -13.85 -6.20 -13.15
C ARG A 265 -13.05 -4.97 -12.78
N TYR A 266 -12.08 -5.10 -11.88
CA TYR A 266 -11.40 -3.96 -11.26
C TYR A 266 -10.03 -3.65 -11.83
N LEU A 267 -9.36 -4.62 -12.44
CA LEU A 267 -8.03 -4.42 -13.04
C LEU A 267 -8.08 -4.44 -14.57
N GLY A 268 -9.09 -5.07 -15.17
CA GLY A 268 -9.27 -5.16 -16.62
C GLY A 268 -8.35 -6.20 -17.28
N VAL A 269 -8.02 -7.27 -16.57
CA VAL A 269 -7.02 -8.30 -16.98
C VAL A 269 -7.56 -9.72 -16.81
#